data_fe7601404a6e520800a52c9eff2468f2
#
_entry.id   fe7601404a6e520800a52c9eff2468f2
#
_cell.length_a   1.000
_cell.length_b   1.000
_cell.length_c   1.000
_cell.angle_alpha   90.00
_cell.angle_beta   90.00
_cell.angle_gamma   90.00
#
_symmetry.space_group_name_H-M   'P 1'
#
loop_
_entity.id
_entity.type
_entity.pdbx_description
1 polymer ?
#
loop_
_entity_poly.entity_id
_entity_poly.type
_entity_poly.pdbx_seq_one_letter_code
_entity_poly.pdbx_strand_id
1 'polypeptide(L)'
;TESQSRNPYLRIMASIYQEDALKITSEAERVAAQKNQKLQSAEARARQREQQLNQQQSEIQRRRNELETLRLNLENQQQVVDRRGQELDRLVRQAQDELEHVSGLSAEEAKERLVESLRDEAKTAAAGYINDIMDEAKLTAGKEAKRIVVQTIQRVATETAMENSVTVFHIDNDEIKGRIIGREGRNIRALEAATGIEIIVDDTPEAIVLSGFDPVRREIARLALHQLVVDGRIHPARIEEVVAKVRRQVEEEIIETGKRTAIDLGIHGLHPELIRMVGKMKYRSSYGQNLLQHSRETANLCATMASELGLNPKKARRAGLLHDIGKVPDDEPELPHALLGMKLAEKYKEKPEICNAIGA
;
A
#
# COMPACT_ATOMS: atom_id res chain seq x y z
N THR A 1 -42.31 -23.79 -65.53
CA THR A 1 -41.54 -23.37 -64.32
C THR A 1 -40.18 -24.08 -64.17
N GLU A 2 -39.78 -24.90 -65.14
CA GLU A 2 -38.49 -25.62 -65.13
C GLU A 2 -37.34 -24.91 -65.85
N SER A 3 -37.57 -23.73 -66.42
CA SER A 3 -36.53 -23.04 -67.22
C SER A 3 -35.63 -22.04 -66.43
N GLN A 4 -35.97 -21.76 -65.24
CA GLN A 4 -35.15 -20.83 -64.41
C GLN A 4 -33.95 -21.50 -63.67
N SER A 5 -33.89 -22.83 -63.71
CA SER A 5 -32.81 -23.59 -62.99
C SER A 5 -31.48 -23.71 -63.74
N ARG A 6 -31.35 -23.20 -64.96
CA ARG A 6 -30.16 -23.38 -65.81
C ARG A 6 -29.29 -22.17 -66.06
N ASN A 7 -29.59 -21.03 -65.43
CA ASN A 7 -28.68 -19.86 -65.58
C ASN A 7 -27.52 -19.91 -64.59
N PRO A 8 -26.27 -20.16 -65.08
CA PRO A 8 -25.10 -20.27 -64.23
C PRO A 8 -24.81 -18.98 -63.47
N TYR A 9 -25.17 -17.82 -64.02
CA TYR A 9 -25.01 -16.52 -63.34
C TYR A 9 -25.92 -16.38 -62.11
N LEU A 10 -27.13 -16.87 -62.14
CA LEU A 10 -28.03 -16.82 -60.97
C LEU A 10 -27.56 -17.75 -59.83
N ARG A 11 -26.93 -18.89 -60.16
CA ARG A 11 -26.33 -19.80 -59.18
C ARG A 11 -25.07 -19.17 -58.52
N ILE A 12 -24.25 -18.53 -59.32
CA ILE A 12 -23.05 -17.84 -58.80
C ILE A 12 -23.47 -16.65 -57.91
N MET A 13 -24.45 -15.86 -58.32
CA MET A 13 -24.98 -14.76 -57.52
C MET A 13 -25.60 -15.27 -56.20
N ALA A 14 -26.41 -16.31 -56.27
CA ALA A 14 -26.98 -16.92 -55.05
C ALA A 14 -25.90 -17.47 -54.11
N SER A 15 -24.80 -18.07 -54.63
CA SER A 15 -23.68 -18.55 -53.84
C SER A 15 -22.93 -17.37 -53.17
N ILE A 16 -22.71 -16.29 -53.90
CA ILE A 16 -22.05 -15.08 -53.35
C ILE A 16 -22.92 -14.44 -52.24
N TYR A 17 -24.21 -14.27 -52.47
CA TYR A 17 -25.09 -13.75 -51.43
C TYR A 17 -25.20 -14.66 -50.20
N GLN A 18 -25.14 -15.99 -50.41
CA GLN A 18 -25.10 -16.95 -49.29
C GLN A 18 -23.80 -16.89 -48.51
N GLU A 19 -22.67 -16.71 -49.19
CA GLU A 19 -21.35 -16.54 -48.54
C GLU A 19 -21.26 -15.23 -47.79
N ASP A 20 -21.75 -14.13 -48.34
CA ASP A 20 -21.79 -12.84 -47.66
C ASP A 20 -22.78 -12.83 -46.46
N ALA A 21 -23.92 -13.47 -46.58
CA ALA A 21 -24.84 -13.66 -45.47
C ALA A 21 -24.23 -14.50 -44.35
N LEU A 22 -23.47 -15.55 -44.67
CA LEU A 22 -22.72 -16.35 -43.70
C LEU A 22 -21.61 -15.55 -43.00
N LYS A 23 -20.90 -14.72 -43.74
CA LYS A 23 -19.86 -13.82 -43.15
C LYS A 23 -20.50 -12.80 -42.19
N ILE A 24 -21.58 -12.15 -42.60
CA ILE A 24 -22.32 -11.18 -41.76
C ILE A 24 -22.89 -11.84 -40.50
N THR A 25 -23.45 -13.03 -40.62
CA THR A 25 -23.96 -13.75 -39.43
C THR A 25 -22.86 -14.19 -38.49
N SER A 26 -21.73 -14.71 -39.01
CA SER A 26 -20.59 -15.12 -38.18
C SER A 26 -19.92 -13.92 -37.46
N GLU A 27 -19.87 -12.77 -38.13
CA GLU A 27 -19.34 -11.54 -37.53
C GLU A 27 -20.30 -10.98 -36.47
N ALA A 28 -21.57 -11.02 -36.70
CA ALA A 28 -22.63 -10.67 -35.72
C ALA A 28 -22.58 -11.56 -34.47
N GLU A 29 -22.43 -12.88 -34.68
CA GLU A 29 -22.27 -13.84 -33.58
C GLU A 29 -20.99 -13.59 -32.76
N ARG A 30 -19.89 -13.30 -33.44
CA ARG A 30 -18.62 -12.95 -32.78
C ARG A 30 -18.73 -11.68 -31.92
N VAL A 31 -19.36 -10.65 -32.47
CA VAL A 31 -19.61 -9.40 -31.75
C VAL A 31 -20.57 -9.62 -30.59
N ALA A 32 -21.59 -10.44 -30.76
CA ALA A 32 -22.52 -10.80 -29.67
C ALA A 32 -21.81 -11.58 -28.56
N ALA A 33 -20.97 -12.55 -28.92
CA ALA A 33 -20.16 -13.31 -27.96
C ALA A 33 -19.20 -12.40 -27.15
N GLN A 34 -18.52 -11.48 -27.83
CA GLN A 34 -17.65 -10.50 -27.14
C GLN A 34 -18.42 -9.56 -26.21
N LYS A 35 -19.61 -9.11 -26.62
CA LYS A 35 -20.49 -8.30 -25.77
C LYS A 35 -20.95 -9.09 -24.55
N ASN A 36 -21.36 -10.33 -24.74
CA ASN A 36 -21.79 -11.19 -23.64
C ASN A 36 -20.65 -11.47 -22.64
N GLN A 37 -19.43 -11.72 -23.12
CA GLN A 37 -18.27 -11.89 -22.27
C GLN A 37 -17.94 -10.63 -21.44
N LYS A 38 -18.02 -9.46 -22.10
CA LYS A 38 -17.84 -8.16 -21.38
C LYS A 38 -18.95 -7.94 -20.35
N LEU A 39 -20.18 -8.29 -20.68
CA LEU A 39 -21.32 -8.18 -19.76
C LEU A 39 -21.11 -9.09 -18.54
N GLN A 40 -20.79 -10.36 -18.75
CA GLN A 40 -20.51 -11.30 -17.67
C GLN A 40 -19.36 -10.84 -16.76
N SER A 41 -18.30 -10.31 -17.36
CA SER A 41 -17.18 -9.78 -16.57
C SER A 41 -17.55 -8.51 -15.77
N ALA A 42 -18.43 -7.68 -16.31
CA ALA A 42 -18.97 -6.51 -15.61
C ALA A 42 -19.91 -6.90 -14.46
N GLU A 43 -20.78 -7.89 -14.70
CA GLU A 43 -21.67 -8.44 -13.66
C GLU A 43 -20.88 -9.11 -12.52
N ALA A 44 -19.84 -9.87 -12.85
CA ALA A 44 -18.97 -10.48 -11.84
C ALA A 44 -18.31 -9.42 -10.96
N ARG A 45 -17.77 -8.35 -11.57
CA ARG A 45 -17.19 -7.22 -10.82
C ARG A 45 -18.23 -6.47 -9.98
N ALA A 46 -19.43 -6.29 -10.50
CA ALA A 46 -20.52 -5.66 -9.76
C ALA A 46 -20.90 -6.48 -8.51
N ARG A 47 -21.06 -7.79 -8.66
CA ARG A 47 -21.35 -8.71 -7.53
C ARG A 47 -20.25 -8.72 -6.49
N GLN A 48 -18.99 -8.72 -6.95
CA GLN A 48 -17.84 -8.64 -6.01
C GLN A 48 -17.84 -7.33 -5.23
N ARG A 49 -18.13 -6.21 -5.91
CA ARG A 49 -18.19 -4.89 -5.27
C ARG A 49 -19.38 -4.78 -4.29
N GLU A 50 -20.51 -5.38 -4.63
CA GLU A 50 -21.68 -5.46 -3.75
C GLU A 50 -21.37 -6.27 -2.48
N GLN A 51 -20.68 -7.41 -2.62
CA GLN A 51 -20.23 -8.20 -1.47
C GLN A 51 -19.28 -7.41 -0.57
N GLN A 52 -18.32 -6.67 -1.14
CA GLN A 52 -17.40 -5.81 -0.37
C GLN A 52 -18.15 -4.70 0.37
N LEU A 53 -19.11 -4.04 -0.30
CA LEU A 53 -19.93 -3.01 0.33
C LEU A 53 -20.77 -3.56 1.49
N ASN A 54 -21.36 -4.72 1.32
CA ASN A 54 -22.14 -5.37 2.37
C ASN A 54 -21.27 -5.76 3.57
N GLN A 55 -20.04 -6.22 3.33
CA GLN A 55 -19.08 -6.50 4.41
C GLN A 55 -18.68 -5.21 5.14
N GLN A 56 -18.36 -4.15 4.43
CA GLN A 56 -18.05 -2.85 5.03
C GLN A 56 -19.22 -2.29 5.84
N GLN A 57 -20.44 -2.42 5.32
CA GLN A 57 -21.63 -1.95 6.00
C GLN A 57 -21.88 -2.72 7.31
N SER A 58 -21.68 -4.04 7.31
CA SER A 58 -21.79 -4.86 8.52
C SER A 58 -20.73 -4.51 9.57
N GLU A 59 -19.49 -4.22 9.13
CA GLU A 59 -18.40 -3.79 10.01
C GLU A 59 -18.67 -2.41 10.64
N ILE A 60 -19.17 -1.46 9.84
CA ILE A 60 -19.56 -0.13 10.35
C ILE A 60 -20.68 -0.27 11.38
N GLN A 61 -21.68 -1.11 11.12
CA GLN A 61 -22.77 -1.34 12.06
C GLN A 61 -22.28 -1.95 13.36
N ARG A 62 -21.37 -2.91 13.28
CA ARG A 62 -20.73 -3.52 14.45
C ARG A 62 -19.97 -2.48 15.29
N ARG A 63 -19.13 -1.65 14.63
CA ARG A 63 -18.39 -0.57 15.33
C ARG A 63 -19.31 0.45 15.99
N ARG A 64 -20.43 0.77 15.34
CA ARG A 64 -21.44 1.65 15.96
C ARG A 64 -22.02 1.06 17.24
N ASN A 65 -22.36 -0.22 17.22
CA ASN A 65 -22.90 -0.90 18.40
C ASN A 65 -21.86 -1.00 19.52
N GLU A 66 -20.59 -1.26 19.19
CA GLU A 66 -19.47 -1.29 20.14
C GLU A 66 -19.25 0.10 20.79
N LEU A 67 -19.29 1.17 19.99
CA LEU A 67 -19.20 2.55 20.49
C LEU A 67 -20.38 2.93 21.39
N GLU A 68 -21.58 2.49 21.06
CA GLU A 68 -22.77 2.75 21.87
C GLU A 68 -22.70 2.04 23.22
N THR A 69 -22.22 0.81 23.23
CA THR A 69 -21.97 0.04 24.47
C THR A 69 -20.91 0.71 25.34
N LEU A 70 -19.83 1.18 24.73
CA LEU A 70 -18.75 1.90 25.43
C LEU A 70 -19.26 3.21 26.03
N ARG A 71 -20.09 3.94 25.28
CA ARG A 71 -20.72 5.18 25.77
C ARG A 71 -21.61 4.94 26.98
N LEU A 72 -22.47 3.92 26.91
CA LEU A 72 -23.32 3.55 28.03
C LEU A 72 -22.53 3.13 29.28
N ASN A 73 -21.44 2.41 29.09
CA ASN A 73 -20.54 2.04 30.20
C ASN A 73 -19.87 3.27 30.82
N LEU A 74 -19.42 4.22 30.01
CA LEU A 74 -18.83 5.47 30.47
C LEU A 74 -19.87 6.32 31.24
N GLU A 75 -21.09 6.45 30.75
CA GLU A 75 -22.19 7.15 31.45
C GLU A 75 -22.49 6.49 32.79
N ASN A 76 -22.54 5.17 32.85
CA ASN A 76 -22.72 4.44 34.11
C ASN A 76 -21.57 4.68 35.11
N GLN A 77 -20.32 4.66 34.61
CA GLN A 77 -19.15 4.94 35.45
C GLN A 77 -19.20 6.38 36.00
N GLN A 78 -19.56 7.34 35.15
CA GLN A 78 -19.71 8.73 35.57
C GLN A 78 -20.78 8.89 36.66
N GLN A 79 -21.93 8.22 36.52
CA GLN A 79 -22.96 8.22 37.56
C GLN A 79 -22.50 7.61 38.90
N VAL A 80 -21.64 6.58 38.85
CA VAL A 80 -21.05 5.98 40.06
C VAL A 80 -20.07 6.96 40.72
N VAL A 81 -19.27 7.67 39.98
CA VAL A 81 -18.34 8.70 40.46
C VAL A 81 -19.14 9.85 41.12
N ASP A 82 -20.18 10.31 40.43
CA ASP A 82 -21.05 11.39 40.97
C ASP A 82 -21.74 10.99 42.27
N ARG A 83 -22.26 9.75 42.40
CA ARG A 83 -22.84 9.22 43.63
C ARG A 83 -21.82 9.15 44.76
N ARG A 84 -20.61 8.68 44.50
CA ARG A 84 -19.54 8.63 45.49
C ARG A 84 -19.09 10.01 45.93
N GLY A 85 -19.09 11.00 45.02
CA GLY A 85 -18.86 12.40 45.36
C GLY A 85 -19.88 12.94 46.34
N GLN A 86 -21.18 12.68 46.10
CA GLN A 86 -22.27 13.09 46.99
C GLN A 86 -22.20 12.39 48.35
N GLU A 87 -21.81 11.12 48.38
CA GLU A 87 -21.66 10.39 49.66
C GLU A 87 -20.46 10.90 50.47
N LEU A 88 -19.37 11.25 49.80
CA LEU A 88 -18.20 11.89 50.41
C LEU A 88 -18.56 13.23 51.05
N ASP A 89 -19.31 14.09 50.34
CA ASP A 89 -19.77 15.37 50.83
C ASP A 89 -20.67 15.22 52.09
N ARG A 90 -21.47 14.16 52.13
CA ARG A 90 -22.31 13.84 53.28
C ARG A 90 -21.45 13.40 54.47
N LEU A 91 -20.46 12.54 54.28
CA LEU A 91 -19.54 12.08 55.33
C LEU A 91 -18.70 13.23 55.89
N VAL A 92 -18.24 14.15 55.01
CA VAL A 92 -17.54 15.35 55.43
C VAL A 92 -18.38 16.21 56.35
N ARG A 93 -19.67 16.44 56.03
CA ARG A 93 -20.59 17.21 56.92
C ARG A 93 -20.82 16.51 58.24
N GLN A 94 -21.03 15.20 58.26
CA GLN A 94 -21.19 14.46 59.50
C GLN A 94 -19.92 14.50 60.37
N ALA A 95 -18.75 14.38 59.78
CA ALA A 95 -17.48 14.50 60.50
C ALA A 95 -17.24 15.93 61.03
N GLN A 96 -17.73 16.97 60.35
CA GLN A 96 -17.69 18.36 60.82
C GLN A 96 -18.56 18.53 62.06
N ASP A 97 -19.80 18.03 62.04
CA ASP A 97 -20.73 18.10 63.14
C ASP A 97 -20.20 17.34 64.39
N GLU A 98 -19.57 16.18 64.21
CA GLU A 98 -18.95 15.43 65.32
C GLU A 98 -17.69 16.11 65.86
N LEU A 99 -16.87 16.72 65.04
CA LEU A 99 -15.65 17.46 65.45
C LEU A 99 -15.98 18.73 66.23
N GLU A 100 -17.04 19.47 65.86
CA GLU A 100 -17.53 20.59 66.64
C GLU A 100 -17.94 20.15 68.06
N HIS A 101 -18.45 18.93 68.17
CA HIS A 101 -18.95 18.41 69.48
C HIS A 101 -17.80 17.85 70.35
N VAL A 102 -16.71 17.38 69.81
CA VAL A 102 -15.69 16.64 70.57
C VAL A 102 -14.39 17.44 70.82
N SER A 103 -14.03 18.43 69.99
CA SER A 103 -12.66 18.92 69.95
C SER A 103 -12.35 20.20 70.69
N GLY A 104 -13.32 21.04 71.02
CA GLY A 104 -13.03 22.35 71.60
C GLY A 104 -12.09 23.24 70.78
N LEU A 105 -11.76 22.82 69.57
CA LEU A 105 -11.02 23.59 68.54
C LEU A 105 -12.01 24.55 67.86
N SER A 106 -11.54 25.71 67.43
CA SER A 106 -12.39 26.56 66.60
C SER A 106 -12.92 25.76 65.43
N ALA A 107 -14.20 25.81 65.14
CA ALA A 107 -14.85 25.06 64.06
C ALA A 107 -14.15 25.22 62.72
N GLU A 108 -13.52 26.35 62.48
CA GLU A 108 -12.78 26.69 61.27
C GLU A 108 -11.47 25.92 61.12
N GLU A 109 -10.66 25.76 62.16
CA GLU A 109 -9.37 25.02 62.10
C GLU A 109 -9.57 23.49 61.99
N ALA A 110 -10.60 22.95 62.70
CA ALA A 110 -10.96 21.53 62.59
C ALA A 110 -11.48 21.19 61.19
N LYS A 111 -12.25 22.11 60.60
CA LYS A 111 -12.78 22.01 59.25
C LYS A 111 -11.66 22.01 58.19
N GLU A 112 -10.69 22.94 58.29
CA GLU A 112 -9.58 23.00 57.37
C GLU A 112 -8.73 21.72 57.40
N ARG A 113 -8.37 21.22 58.57
CA ARG A 113 -7.59 19.99 58.71
C ARG A 113 -8.31 18.75 58.19
N LEU A 114 -9.62 18.63 58.49
CA LEU A 114 -10.45 17.52 58.03
C LEU A 114 -10.62 17.56 56.50
N VAL A 115 -10.89 18.73 55.93
CA VAL A 115 -11.02 18.93 54.46
C VAL A 115 -9.72 18.60 53.74
N GLU A 116 -8.57 18.96 54.30
CA GLU A 116 -7.26 18.68 53.68
C GLU A 116 -6.96 17.18 53.73
N SER A 117 -7.20 16.51 54.87
CA SER A 117 -7.04 15.06 55.00
C SER A 117 -7.96 14.27 54.05
N LEU A 118 -9.25 14.64 54.00
CA LEU A 118 -10.20 13.98 53.10
C LEU A 118 -9.96 14.27 51.61
N ARG A 119 -9.48 15.48 51.30
CA ARG A 119 -9.06 15.79 49.90
C ARG A 119 -7.88 14.93 49.45
N ASP A 120 -6.90 14.71 50.31
CA ASP A 120 -5.72 13.94 50.00
C ASP A 120 -6.04 12.43 49.89
N GLU A 121 -6.92 11.96 50.77
CA GLU A 121 -7.44 10.58 50.70
C GLU A 121 -8.29 10.35 49.43
N ALA A 122 -9.19 11.30 49.11
CA ALA A 122 -9.98 11.24 47.91
C ALA A 122 -9.16 11.35 46.62
N LYS A 123 -8.12 12.20 46.60
CA LYS A 123 -7.19 12.29 45.46
C LYS A 123 -6.41 10.99 45.29
N THR A 124 -5.95 10.39 46.38
CA THR A 124 -5.20 9.14 46.32
C THR A 124 -6.08 7.99 45.83
N ALA A 125 -7.31 7.88 46.33
CA ALA A 125 -8.26 6.89 45.85
C ALA A 125 -8.68 7.09 44.40
N ALA A 126 -8.95 8.36 44.01
CA ALA A 126 -9.28 8.68 42.62
C ALA A 126 -8.11 8.42 41.66
N ALA A 127 -6.85 8.73 42.06
CA ALA A 127 -5.67 8.47 41.26
C ALA A 127 -5.45 6.95 41.04
N GLY A 128 -5.68 6.13 42.08
CA GLY A 128 -5.66 4.67 41.96
C GLY A 128 -6.67 4.17 40.96
N TYR A 129 -7.92 4.62 41.09
CA TYR A 129 -9.01 4.22 40.19
C TYR A 129 -8.80 4.64 38.71
N ILE A 130 -8.27 5.86 38.51
CA ILE A 130 -7.93 6.35 37.19
C ILE A 130 -6.79 5.52 36.56
N ASN A 131 -5.79 5.16 37.36
CA ASN A 131 -4.67 4.32 36.88
C ASN A 131 -5.16 2.92 36.46
N ASP A 132 -6.04 2.30 37.26
CA ASP A 132 -6.61 0.99 36.93
C ASP A 132 -7.41 1.04 35.62
N ILE A 133 -8.25 2.07 35.44
CA ILE A 133 -9.01 2.27 34.20
C ILE A 133 -8.06 2.51 33.01
N MET A 134 -7.03 3.32 33.21
CA MET A 134 -6.06 3.60 32.14
C MET A 134 -5.27 2.35 31.72
N ASP A 135 -4.91 1.52 32.68
CA ASP A 135 -4.16 0.29 32.40
C ASP A 135 -5.04 -0.77 31.73
N GLU A 136 -6.30 -0.90 32.16
CA GLU A 136 -7.28 -1.75 31.47
C GLU A 136 -7.57 -1.24 30.05
N ALA A 137 -7.74 0.07 29.87
CA ALA A 137 -7.94 0.69 28.57
C ALA A 137 -6.74 0.47 27.63
N LYS A 138 -5.50 0.64 28.12
CA LYS A 138 -4.27 0.38 27.35
C LYS A 138 -4.16 -1.10 26.96
N LEU A 139 -4.47 -2.02 27.86
CA LEU A 139 -4.43 -3.45 27.60
C LEU A 139 -5.45 -3.85 26.53
N THR A 140 -6.68 -3.30 26.63
CA THR A 140 -7.77 -3.55 25.69
C THR A 140 -7.46 -2.93 24.32
N ALA A 141 -7.00 -1.68 24.30
CA ALA A 141 -6.60 -1.00 23.06
C ALA A 141 -5.46 -1.73 22.35
N GLY A 142 -4.45 -2.21 23.08
CA GLY A 142 -3.35 -2.98 22.51
C GLY A 142 -3.79 -4.32 21.88
N LYS A 143 -4.70 -5.03 22.55
CA LYS A 143 -5.27 -6.28 22.00
C LYS A 143 -6.10 -6.04 20.75
N GLU A 144 -6.95 -5.02 20.79
CA GLU A 144 -7.82 -4.67 19.67
C GLU A 144 -7.03 -4.14 18.48
N ALA A 145 -6.05 -3.28 18.70
CA ALA A 145 -5.13 -2.81 17.67
C ALA A 145 -4.39 -3.99 16.99
N LYS A 146 -3.86 -4.92 17.78
CA LYS A 146 -3.21 -6.12 17.25
C LYS A 146 -4.17 -6.98 16.43
N ARG A 147 -5.41 -7.15 16.90
CA ARG A 147 -6.45 -7.88 16.18
C ARG A 147 -6.77 -7.24 14.84
N ILE A 148 -6.97 -5.92 14.81
CA ILE A 148 -7.27 -5.16 13.58
C ILE A 148 -6.10 -5.27 12.60
N VAL A 149 -4.86 -5.10 13.06
CA VAL A 149 -3.66 -5.21 12.23
C VAL A 149 -3.56 -6.60 11.60
N VAL A 150 -3.70 -7.67 12.40
CA VAL A 150 -3.65 -9.05 11.90
C VAL A 150 -4.75 -9.31 10.87
N GLN A 151 -5.98 -8.90 11.15
CA GLN A 151 -7.11 -9.05 10.21
C GLN A 151 -6.89 -8.26 8.91
N THR A 152 -6.33 -7.05 9.01
CA THR A 152 -6.01 -6.22 7.84
C THR A 152 -4.93 -6.88 7.00
N ILE A 153 -3.85 -7.36 7.64
CA ILE A 153 -2.78 -8.08 6.95
C ILE A 153 -3.34 -9.31 6.23
N GLN A 154 -4.14 -10.14 6.91
CA GLN A 154 -4.73 -11.35 6.30
C GLN A 154 -5.61 -11.05 5.09
N ARG A 155 -6.30 -9.90 5.09
CA ARG A 155 -7.18 -9.51 3.99
C ARG A 155 -6.44 -8.87 2.83
N VAL A 156 -5.44 -8.04 3.09
CA VAL A 156 -4.80 -7.16 2.09
C VAL A 156 -3.43 -7.68 1.65
N ALA A 157 -2.78 -8.54 2.44
CA ALA A 157 -1.41 -8.97 2.18
C ALA A 157 -1.26 -9.69 0.84
N THR A 158 -2.21 -10.54 0.46
CA THR A 158 -2.15 -11.29 -0.82
C THR A 158 -2.25 -10.34 -2.02
N GLU A 159 -3.17 -9.38 -1.98
CA GLU A 159 -3.36 -8.39 -3.04
C GLU A 159 -2.14 -7.47 -3.16
N THR A 160 -1.66 -6.95 -2.03
CA THR A 160 -0.45 -6.11 -1.97
C THR A 160 0.81 -6.89 -2.40
N ALA A 161 0.93 -8.16 -2.02
CA ALA A 161 2.05 -9.00 -2.44
C ALA A 161 2.02 -9.25 -3.95
N MET A 162 0.85 -9.49 -4.54
CA MET A 162 0.71 -9.67 -5.98
C MET A 162 1.06 -8.38 -6.74
N GLU A 163 0.54 -7.22 -6.33
CA GLU A 163 0.86 -5.94 -6.96
C GLU A 163 2.37 -5.62 -6.94
N ASN A 164 3.04 -5.97 -5.85
CA ASN A 164 4.45 -5.66 -5.66
C ASN A 164 5.41 -6.73 -6.20
N SER A 165 4.96 -7.96 -6.43
CA SER A 165 5.83 -9.07 -6.82
C SER A 165 5.61 -9.60 -8.23
N VAL A 166 4.56 -9.18 -8.92
CA VAL A 166 4.17 -9.75 -10.21
C VAL A 166 4.08 -8.66 -11.29
N THR A 167 4.56 -8.99 -12.50
CA THR A 167 4.39 -8.17 -13.70
C THR A 167 3.87 -9.05 -14.83
N VAL A 168 2.76 -8.66 -15.45
CA VAL A 168 2.21 -9.39 -16.61
C VAL A 168 2.88 -8.88 -17.89
N PHE A 169 3.45 -9.78 -18.66
CA PHE A 169 4.01 -9.52 -19.98
C PHE A 169 3.05 -10.04 -21.04
N HIS A 170 2.50 -9.13 -21.85
CA HIS A 170 1.59 -9.48 -22.95
C HIS A 170 2.35 -9.87 -24.19
N ILE A 171 1.88 -10.91 -24.85
CA ILE A 171 2.41 -11.43 -26.12
C ILE A 171 1.30 -11.46 -27.16
N ASP A 172 1.66 -11.28 -28.42
CA ASP A 172 0.70 -11.19 -29.54
C ASP A 172 0.15 -12.55 -29.96
N ASN A 173 0.83 -13.64 -29.61
CA ASN A 173 0.47 -15.00 -30.03
C ASN A 173 1.00 -16.04 -29.05
N ASP A 174 0.17 -17.05 -28.76
CA ASP A 174 0.54 -18.18 -27.88
C ASP A 174 1.68 -19.06 -28.44
N GLU A 175 1.94 -19.04 -29.74
CA GLU A 175 3.13 -19.73 -30.32
C GLU A 175 4.45 -19.22 -29.73
N ILE A 176 4.48 -17.96 -29.31
CA ILE A 176 5.65 -17.34 -28.68
C ILE A 176 5.93 -17.99 -27.33
N LYS A 177 4.90 -18.44 -26.58
CA LYS A 177 5.08 -19.16 -25.32
C LYS A 177 5.96 -20.39 -25.49
N GLY A 178 5.66 -21.21 -26.48
CA GLY A 178 6.44 -22.41 -26.78
C GLY A 178 7.91 -22.11 -27.09
N ARG A 179 8.19 -20.99 -27.78
CA ARG A 179 9.54 -20.52 -28.07
C ARG A 179 10.27 -20.00 -26.85
N ILE A 180 9.57 -19.30 -25.96
CA ILE A 180 10.11 -18.81 -24.68
C ILE A 180 10.43 -19.98 -23.77
N ILE A 181 9.57 -20.97 -23.65
CA ILE A 181 9.83 -22.19 -22.89
C ILE A 181 11.03 -22.95 -23.48
N GLY A 182 11.02 -23.14 -24.79
CA GLY A 182 12.02 -23.92 -25.49
C GLY A 182 11.93 -25.43 -25.22
N ARG A 183 12.74 -26.24 -25.94
CA ARG A 183 12.76 -27.68 -25.73
C ARG A 183 13.12 -28.00 -24.28
N GLU A 184 12.32 -28.82 -23.62
CA GLU A 184 12.51 -29.23 -22.20
C GLU A 184 12.69 -28.06 -21.22
N GLY A 185 12.15 -26.88 -21.55
CA GLY A 185 12.23 -25.69 -20.69
C GLY A 185 13.61 -25.02 -20.65
N ARG A 186 14.49 -25.29 -21.59
CA ARG A 186 15.88 -24.78 -21.55
C ARG A 186 15.98 -23.26 -21.65
N ASN A 187 15.09 -22.62 -22.43
CA ASN A 187 15.11 -21.17 -22.61
C ASN A 187 14.56 -20.45 -21.39
N ILE A 188 13.44 -20.93 -20.85
CA ILE A 188 12.86 -20.36 -19.63
C ILE A 188 13.83 -20.46 -18.45
N ARG A 189 14.48 -21.62 -18.24
CA ARG A 189 15.50 -21.78 -17.20
C ARG A 189 16.70 -20.87 -17.38
N ALA A 190 17.16 -20.66 -18.63
CA ALA A 190 18.25 -19.74 -18.91
C ALA A 190 17.86 -18.28 -18.60
N LEU A 191 16.61 -17.90 -18.89
CA LEU A 191 16.09 -16.56 -18.63
C LEU A 191 15.91 -16.33 -17.11
N GLU A 192 15.36 -17.31 -16.39
CA GLU A 192 15.25 -17.27 -14.93
C GLU A 192 16.61 -17.19 -14.24
N ALA A 193 17.57 -18.01 -14.68
CA ALA A 193 18.94 -17.98 -14.15
C ALA A 193 19.64 -16.63 -14.41
N ALA A 194 19.45 -16.03 -15.60
CA ALA A 194 20.08 -14.77 -15.96
C ALA A 194 19.46 -13.56 -15.28
N THR A 195 18.14 -13.57 -15.04
CA THR A 195 17.39 -12.44 -14.45
C THR A 195 17.20 -12.57 -12.95
N GLY A 196 17.12 -13.81 -12.43
CA GLY A 196 16.73 -14.11 -11.05
C GLY A 196 15.24 -13.89 -10.79
N ILE A 197 14.40 -13.93 -11.83
CA ILE A 197 12.95 -13.76 -11.80
C ILE A 197 12.29 -15.06 -12.24
N GLU A 198 11.32 -15.54 -11.52
CA GLU A 198 10.50 -16.69 -11.89
C GLU A 198 9.54 -16.32 -13.03
N ILE A 199 9.45 -17.18 -14.03
CA ILE A 199 8.66 -16.94 -15.23
C ILE A 199 7.57 -17.98 -15.31
N ILE A 200 6.35 -17.57 -15.00
CA ILE A 200 5.18 -18.43 -14.95
C ILE A 200 4.46 -18.36 -16.29
N VAL A 201 4.42 -19.50 -16.98
CA VAL A 201 3.68 -19.66 -18.23
C VAL A 201 2.52 -20.61 -17.95
N ASP A 202 1.35 -20.08 -17.85
CA ASP A 202 0.10 -20.78 -17.59
C ASP A 202 -0.81 -20.78 -18.84
N ASP A 203 -2.04 -21.28 -18.68
CA ASP A 203 -3.05 -21.33 -19.74
C ASP A 203 -3.70 -19.95 -20.02
N THR A 204 -3.28 -18.86 -19.35
CA THR A 204 -3.81 -17.52 -19.59
C THR A 204 -3.46 -17.09 -21.01
N PRO A 205 -4.42 -16.82 -21.90
CA PRO A 205 -4.12 -16.47 -23.29
C PRO A 205 -3.25 -15.21 -23.38
N GLU A 206 -2.27 -15.23 -24.29
CA GLU A 206 -1.46 -14.06 -24.67
C GLU A 206 -0.76 -13.35 -23.50
N ALA A 207 -0.46 -14.07 -22.41
CA ALA A 207 0.20 -13.51 -21.23
C ALA A 207 1.24 -14.46 -20.64
N ILE A 208 2.29 -13.87 -20.08
CA ILE A 208 3.31 -14.52 -19.26
C ILE A 208 3.49 -13.70 -18.00
N VAL A 209 3.58 -14.38 -16.87
CA VAL A 209 3.70 -13.72 -15.57
C VAL A 209 5.16 -13.76 -15.12
N LEU A 210 5.71 -12.58 -14.79
CA LEU A 210 7.04 -12.41 -14.25
C LEU A 210 6.91 -12.20 -12.74
N SER A 211 7.40 -13.13 -11.94
CA SER A 211 7.29 -13.14 -10.49
C SER A 211 8.64 -12.92 -9.82
N GLY A 212 8.70 -11.96 -8.91
CA GLY A 212 9.88 -11.65 -8.11
C GLY A 212 9.73 -10.37 -7.32
N PHE A 213 10.36 -10.29 -6.17
CA PHE A 213 10.23 -9.13 -5.26
C PHE A 213 10.99 -7.89 -5.74
N ASP A 214 12.09 -8.08 -6.49
CA ASP A 214 12.90 -6.96 -7.00
C ASP A 214 12.28 -6.37 -8.28
N PRO A 215 11.73 -5.15 -8.21
CA PRO A 215 11.06 -4.52 -9.35
C PRO A 215 12.05 -4.17 -10.49
N VAL A 216 13.33 -3.93 -10.19
CA VAL A 216 14.35 -3.65 -11.21
C VAL A 216 14.65 -4.91 -12.00
N ARG A 217 14.78 -6.06 -11.33
CA ARG A 217 14.98 -7.35 -12.01
C ARG A 217 13.76 -7.73 -12.85
N ARG A 218 12.54 -7.48 -12.36
CA ARG A 218 11.31 -7.71 -13.16
C ARG A 218 11.30 -6.86 -14.41
N GLU A 219 11.68 -5.59 -14.32
CA GLU A 219 11.77 -4.72 -15.49
C GLU A 219 12.85 -5.17 -16.48
N ILE A 220 14.03 -5.63 -16.00
CA ILE A 220 15.05 -6.22 -16.82
C ILE A 220 14.51 -7.47 -17.54
N ALA A 221 13.80 -8.35 -16.84
CA ALA A 221 13.20 -9.54 -17.44
C ALA A 221 12.16 -9.18 -18.50
N ARG A 222 11.30 -8.19 -18.22
CA ARG A 222 10.27 -7.70 -19.14
C ARG A 222 10.88 -7.13 -20.42
N LEU A 223 11.88 -6.27 -20.31
CA LEU A 223 12.57 -5.66 -21.45
C LEU A 223 13.37 -6.68 -22.23
N ALA A 224 14.03 -7.63 -21.56
CA ALA A 224 14.76 -8.71 -22.21
C ALA A 224 13.82 -9.62 -23.01
N LEU A 225 12.69 -10.02 -22.43
CA LEU A 225 11.64 -10.77 -23.12
C LEU A 225 11.14 -10.02 -24.34
N HIS A 226 10.83 -8.74 -24.21
CA HIS A 226 10.39 -7.90 -25.33
C HIS A 226 11.41 -7.90 -26.46
N GLN A 227 12.70 -7.69 -26.17
CA GLN A 227 13.76 -7.72 -27.19
C GLN A 227 13.93 -9.10 -27.85
N LEU A 228 13.83 -10.18 -27.06
CA LEU A 228 13.93 -11.55 -27.57
C LEU A 228 12.74 -11.92 -28.47
N VAL A 229 11.56 -11.48 -28.12
CA VAL A 229 10.34 -11.70 -28.92
C VAL A 229 10.43 -10.96 -30.26
N VAL A 230 10.80 -9.67 -30.22
CA VAL A 230 10.98 -8.84 -31.43
C VAL A 230 12.11 -9.38 -32.32
N ASP A 231 13.27 -9.77 -31.75
CA ASP A 231 14.39 -10.33 -32.48
C ASP A 231 14.10 -11.74 -33.07
N GLY A 232 13.14 -12.43 -32.45
CA GLY A 232 12.75 -13.77 -32.90
C GLY A 232 13.75 -14.87 -32.61
N ARG A 233 14.93 -14.61 -32.06
CA ARG A 233 15.98 -15.57 -31.74
C ARG A 233 16.00 -15.84 -30.23
N ILE A 234 15.33 -16.91 -29.81
CA ILE A 234 15.21 -17.26 -28.40
C ILE A 234 16.00 -18.56 -28.16
N HIS A 235 17.23 -18.44 -27.67
CA HIS A 235 18.09 -19.55 -27.25
C HIS A 235 19.02 -19.11 -26.11
N PRO A 236 19.55 -20.01 -25.28
CA PRO A 236 20.23 -19.66 -24.02
C PRO A 236 21.32 -18.60 -24.16
N ALA A 237 22.24 -18.77 -25.11
CA ALA A 237 23.34 -17.83 -25.32
C ALA A 237 22.84 -16.41 -25.71
N ARG A 238 21.77 -16.33 -26.52
CA ARG A 238 21.17 -15.05 -26.88
C ARG A 238 20.43 -14.41 -25.71
N ILE A 239 19.81 -15.23 -24.87
CA ILE A 239 19.14 -14.78 -23.65
C ILE A 239 20.15 -14.11 -22.71
N GLU A 240 21.28 -14.77 -22.44
CA GLU A 240 22.34 -14.20 -21.59
C GLU A 240 22.87 -12.88 -22.14
N GLU A 241 23.15 -12.82 -23.45
CA GLU A 241 23.60 -11.60 -24.12
C GLU A 241 22.62 -10.46 -24.00
N VAL A 242 21.32 -10.72 -24.28
CA VAL A 242 20.26 -9.69 -24.22
C VAL A 242 20.05 -9.24 -22.80
N VAL A 243 19.97 -10.14 -21.81
CA VAL A 243 19.81 -9.79 -20.40
C VAL A 243 20.99 -8.94 -19.92
N ALA A 244 22.23 -9.29 -20.28
CA ALA A 244 23.39 -8.49 -19.89
C ALA A 244 23.38 -7.09 -20.53
N LYS A 245 22.89 -6.98 -21.77
CA LYS A 245 22.70 -5.68 -22.44
C LYS A 245 21.62 -4.85 -21.77
N VAL A 246 20.44 -5.42 -21.55
CA VAL A 246 19.30 -4.74 -20.92
C VAL A 246 19.63 -4.30 -19.51
N ARG A 247 20.34 -5.14 -18.74
CA ARG A 247 20.79 -4.78 -17.37
C ARG A 247 21.63 -3.51 -17.39
N ARG A 248 22.55 -3.36 -18.33
CA ARG A 248 23.34 -2.13 -18.48
C ARG A 248 22.46 -0.93 -18.85
N GLN A 249 21.54 -1.11 -19.79
CA GLN A 249 20.61 -0.05 -20.20
C GLN A 249 19.74 0.45 -19.04
N VAL A 250 19.18 -0.47 -18.25
CA VAL A 250 18.36 -0.12 -17.08
C VAL A 250 19.18 0.57 -16.01
N GLU A 251 20.43 0.14 -15.77
CA GLU A 251 21.31 0.81 -14.81
C GLU A 251 21.68 2.24 -15.25
N GLU A 252 21.95 2.44 -16.54
CA GLU A 252 22.16 3.77 -17.12
C GLU A 252 20.91 4.65 -16.98
N GLU A 253 19.75 4.11 -17.26
CA GLU A 253 18.46 4.80 -17.11
C GLU A 253 18.17 5.18 -15.65
N ILE A 254 18.49 4.31 -14.69
CA ILE A 254 18.39 4.59 -13.25
C ILE A 254 19.24 5.81 -12.89
N ILE A 255 20.49 5.83 -13.32
CA ILE A 255 21.41 6.94 -13.01
C ILE A 255 20.94 8.23 -13.67
N GLU A 256 20.50 8.17 -14.92
CA GLU A 256 19.99 9.33 -15.65
C GLU A 256 18.71 9.88 -15.03
N THR A 257 17.77 9.01 -14.67
CA THR A 257 16.52 9.39 -13.98
C THR A 257 16.81 10.08 -12.64
N GLY A 258 17.73 9.55 -11.85
CA GLY A 258 18.13 10.16 -10.59
C GLY A 258 18.79 11.52 -10.78
N LYS A 259 19.70 11.66 -11.74
CA LYS A 259 20.32 12.95 -12.09
C LYS A 259 19.28 13.98 -12.55
N ARG A 260 18.41 13.57 -13.48
CA ARG A 260 17.36 14.44 -13.99
C ARG A 260 16.43 14.91 -12.89
N THR A 261 16.00 14.00 -12.01
CA THR A 261 15.16 14.35 -10.85
C THR A 261 15.82 15.36 -9.93
N ALA A 262 17.11 15.19 -9.63
CA ALA A 262 17.86 16.15 -8.83
C ALA A 262 17.95 17.53 -9.49
N ILE A 263 18.17 17.58 -10.81
CA ILE A 263 18.23 18.82 -11.59
C ILE A 263 16.87 19.51 -11.61
N ASP A 264 15.79 18.78 -11.92
CA ASP A 264 14.42 19.30 -11.99
C ASP A 264 13.99 19.94 -10.65
N LEU A 265 14.42 19.34 -9.54
CA LEU A 265 14.15 19.84 -8.19
C LEU A 265 15.17 20.88 -7.69
N GLY A 266 16.19 21.23 -8.48
CA GLY A 266 17.26 22.16 -8.07
C GLY A 266 18.07 21.66 -6.87
N ILE A 267 18.22 20.33 -6.70
CA ILE A 267 18.98 19.71 -5.64
C ILE A 267 20.37 19.37 -6.16
N HIS A 268 21.40 20.00 -5.59
CA HIS A 268 22.79 19.82 -6.01
C HIS A 268 23.62 19.10 -4.97
N GLY A 269 24.68 18.41 -5.43
CA GLY A 269 25.64 17.76 -4.55
C GLY A 269 25.11 16.55 -3.79
N LEU A 270 24.19 15.79 -4.39
CA LEU A 270 23.83 14.45 -3.90
C LEU A 270 24.97 13.48 -4.19
N HIS A 271 25.22 12.58 -3.26
CA HIS A 271 26.17 11.49 -3.48
C HIS A 271 25.72 10.60 -4.67
N PRO A 272 26.60 10.08 -5.51
CA PRO A 272 26.24 9.26 -6.67
C PRO A 272 25.35 8.07 -6.33
N GLU A 273 25.57 7.42 -5.17
CA GLU A 273 24.72 6.33 -4.71
C GLU A 273 23.30 6.79 -4.32
N LEU A 274 23.16 7.97 -3.72
CA LEU A 274 21.84 8.54 -3.46
C LEU A 274 21.12 8.89 -4.74
N ILE A 275 21.82 9.40 -5.77
CA ILE A 275 21.27 9.65 -7.11
C ILE A 275 20.78 8.34 -7.72
N ARG A 276 21.57 7.26 -7.62
CA ARG A 276 21.20 5.94 -8.09
C ARG A 276 19.96 5.40 -7.37
N MET A 277 19.90 5.54 -6.06
CA MET A 277 18.73 5.15 -5.26
C MET A 277 17.48 5.96 -5.64
N VAL A 278 17.59 7.26 -5.82
CA VAL A 278 16.49 8.10 -6.33
C VAL A 278 16.00 7.61 -7.69
N GLY A 279 16.91 7.23 -8.60
CA GLY A 279 16.53 6.65 -9.87
C GLY A 279 15.80 5.31 -9.76
N LYS A 280 16.22 4.44 -8.83
CA LYS A 280 15.55 3.16 -8.54
C LYS A 280 14.11 3.34 -8.03
N MET A 281 13.78 4.48 -7.38
CA MET A 281 12.40 4.79 -6.94
C MET A 281 11.39 4.77 -8.09
N LYS A 282 11.83 4.98 -9.36
CA LYS A 282 10.98 4.91 -10.55
C LYS A 282 10.29 3.55 -10.69
N TYR A 283 10.95 2.49 -10.29
CA TYR A 283 10.48 1.12 -10.45
C TYR A 283 9.74 0.58 -9.24
N ARG A 284 9.72 1.32 -8.12
CA ARG A 284 9.04 0.93 -6.89
C ARG A 284 7.68 1.61 -6.74
N SER A 285 6.75 0.82 -6.26
CA SER A 285 5.42 1.26 -5.86
C SER A 285 5.27 1.14 -4.35
N SER A 286 4.58 2.07 -3.71
CA SER A 286 4.26 2.03 -2.28
C SER A 286 2.84 2.56 -2.10
N TYR A 287 1.96 1.74 -1.52
CA TYR A 287 0.53 2.07 -1.34
C TYR A 287 -0.17 2.52 -2.65
N GLY A 288 0.12 1.84 -3.76
CA GLY A 288 -0.47 2.15 -5.07
C GLY A 288 0.09 3.39 -5.76
N GLN A 289 1.09 4.06 -5.18
CA GLN A 289 1.75 5.24 -5.77
C GLN A 289 3.17 4.89 -6.23
N ASN A 290 3.58 5.48 -7.35
CA ASN A 290 4.99 5.41 -7.77
C ASN A 290 5.86 6.18 -6.79
N LEU A 291 6.89 5.53 -6.24
CA LEU A 291 7.72 6.08 -5.17
C LEU A 291 8.48 7.34 -5.60
N LEU A 292 8.98 7.39 -6.84
CA LEU A 292 9.69 8.56 -7.36
C LEU A 292 8.73 9.76 -7.50
N GLN A 293 7.54 9.53 -8.04
CA GLN A 293 6.55 10.59 -8.21
C GLN A 293 6.11 11.15 -6.86
N HIS A 294 5.79 10.27 -5.90
CA HIS A 294 5.49 10.66 -4.53
C HIS A 294 6.61 11.50 -3.89
N SER A 295 7.87 11.06 -4.01
CA SER A 295 9.02 11.77 -3.44
C SER A 295 9.22 13.16 -4.08
N ARG A 296 8.95 13.31 -5.38
CA ARG A 296 8.99 14.60 -6.08
C ARG A 296 7.89 15.55 -5.58
N GLU A 297 6.68 15.05 -5.42
CA GLU A 297 5.54 15.82 -4.89
C GLU A 297 5.80 16.26 -3.46
N THR A 298 6.24 15.33 -2.60
CA THR A 298 6.63 15.63 -1.22
C THR A 298 7.74 16.66 -1.16
N ALA A 299 8.77 16.55 -1.99
CA ALA A 299 9.86 17.54 -2.06
C ALA A 299 9.36 18.95 -2.37
N ASN A 300 8.43 19.07 -3.32
CA ASN A 300 7.85 20.37 -3.69
C ASN A 300 6.93 20.93 -2.59
N LEU A 301 6.08 20.08 -1.99
CA LEU A 301 5.21 20.46 -0.88
C LEU A 301 6.03 20.93 0.34
N CYS A 302 7.05 20.18 0.73
CA CYS A 302 7.94 20.55 1.82
C CYS A 302 8.64 21.90 1.55
N ALA A 303 9.07 22.14 0.30
CA ALA A 303 9.70 23.41 -0.07
C ALA A 303 8.71 24.58 0.02
N THR A 304 7.48 24.40 -0.44
CA THR A 304 6.42 25.41 -0.37
C THR A 304 6.09 25.74 1.08
N MET A 305 5.83 24.72 1.90
CA MET A 305 5.54 24.90 3.33
C MET A 305 6.70 25.59 4.06
N ALA A 306 7.95 25.20 3.77
CA ALA A 306 9.11 25.84 4.36
C ALA A 306 9.23 27.33 3.98
N SER A 307 8.87 27.68 2.72
CA SER A 307 8.85 29.07 2.27
C SER A 307 7.79 29.88 3.02
N GLU A 308 6.60 29.37 3.20
CA GLU A 308 5.51 30.02 3.94
C GLU A 308 5.85 30.24 5.42
N LEU A 309 6.57 29.27 6.01
CA LEU A 309 7.00 29.34 7.40
C LEU A 309 8.32 30.14 7.62
N GLY A 310 8.90 30.72 6.58
CA GLY A 310 10.18 31.45 6.64
C GLY A 310 11.39 30.54 6.89
N LEU A 311 11.26 29.23 6.63
CA LEU A 311 12.32 28.23 6.77
C LEU A 311 13.09 28.07 5.44
N ASN A 312 14.15 27.23 5.46
CA ASN A 312 14.97 27.02 4.27
C ASN A 312 14.34 26.02 3.29
N PRO A 313 13.73 26.47 2.18
CA PRO A 313 13.03 25.60 1.24
C PRO A 313 13.95 24.62 0.49
N LYS A 314 15.24 24.94 0.32
CA LYS A 314 16.20 24.04 -0.34
C LYS A 314 16.50 22.83 0.55
N LYS A 315 16.64 23.02 1.87
CA LYS A 315 16.81 21.91 2.80
C LYS A 315 15.55 21.05 2.88
N ALA A 316 14.39 21.66 3.00
CA ALA A 316 13.10 20.98 3.06
C ALA A 316 12.83 20.14 1.81
N ARG A 317 13.11 20.69 0.62
CA ARG A 317 13.00 19.98 -0.65
C ARG A 317 13.90 18.76 -0.72
N ARG A 318 15.14 18.89 -0.27
CA ARG A 318 16.11 17.80 -0.22
C ARG A 318 15.67 16.69 0.74
N ALA A 319 15.21 17.05 1.92
CA ALA A 319 14.68 16.09 2.90
C ALA A 319 13.43 15.39 2.34
N GLY A 320 12.50 16.13 1.74
CA GLY A 320 11.29 15.57 1.12
C GLY A 320 11.58 14.62 -0.05
N LEU A 321 12.63 14.87 -0.85
CA LEU A 321 13.05 13.90 -1.88
C LEU A 321 13.58 12.61 -1.27
N LEU A 322 14.28 12.67 -0.16
CA LEU A 322 15.01 11.54 0.43
C LEU A 322 14.23 10.82 1.54
N HIS A 323 13.07 11.32 1.98
CA HIS A 323 12.35 10.79 3.15
C HIS A 323 12.06 9.28 3.06
N ASP A 324 11.76 8.81 1.89
CA ASP A 324 11.41 7.41 1.61
C ASP A 324 12.56 6.58 0.98
N ILE A 325 13.80 7.09 1.00
CA ILE A 325 14.93 6.41 0.36
C ILE A 325 15.23 5.04 0.96
N GLY A 326 14.86 4.84 2.22
CA GLY A 326 14.99 3.55 2.91
C GLY A 326 14.08 2.44 2.38
N LYS A 327 13.11 2.77 1.52
CA LYS A 327 12.28 1.77 0.83
C LYS A 327 12.98 1.18 -0.41
N VAL A 328 14.13 1.72 -0.83
CA VAL A 328 14.81 1.37 -2.08
C VAL A 328 15.77 0.17 -1.98
N PRO A 329 16.50 -0.09 -0.90
CA PRO A 329 17.41 -1.22 -0.80
C PRO A 329 16.70 -2.55 -1.09
N ASP A 330 17.41 -3.44 -1.76
CA ASP A 330 16.91 -4.75 -2.16
C ASP A 330 17.02 -5.78 -1.01
N ASP A 331 17.97 -5.57 -0.11
CA ASP A 331 18.12 -6.33 1.12
C ASP A 331 17.16 -5.72 2.16
N GLU A 332 16.17 -6.47 2.61
CA GLU A 332 15.24 -6.06 3.66
C GLU A 332 15.95 -6.13 5.03
N PRO A 333 16.49 -5.04 5.51
CA PRO A 333 16.97 -5.01 6.87
C PRO A 333 15.76 -5.03 7.82
N GLU A 334 15.94 -5.62 8.98
CA GLU A 334 14.95 -5.66 10.08
C GLU A 334 14.55 -4.26 10.59
N LEU A 335 15.09 -3.20 9.98
CA LEU A 335 14.88 -1.82 10.38
C LEU A 335 13.70 -1.18 9.63
N PRO A 336 12.89 -0.36 10.30
CA PRO A 336 11.92 0.50 9.65
C PRO A 336 12.59 1.36 8.56
N HIS A 337 11.90 1.58 7.44
CA HIS A 337 12.43 2.32 6.29
C HIS A 337 12.93 3.74 6.64
N ALA A 338 12.28 4.44 7.58
CA ALA A 338 12.72 5.74 8.05
C ALA A 338 14.11 5.68 8.68
N LEU A 339 14.35 4.73 9.60
CA LEU A 339 15.66 4.52 10.24
C LEU A 339 16.71 4.03 9.26
N LEU A 340 16.34 3.17 8.31
CA LEU A 340 17.24 2.74 7.25
C LEU A 340 17.63 3.91 6.34
N GLY A 341 16.64 4.71 5.93
CA GLY A 341 16.85 5.91 5.14
C GLY A 341 17.78 6.91 5.83
N MET A 342 17.59 7.13 7.12
CA MET A 342 18.47 7.96 7.94
C MET A 342 19.92 7.45 7.93
N LYS A 343 20.13 6.16 8.19
CA LYS A 343 21.47 5.53 8.16
C LYS A 343 22.13 5.62 6.79
N LEU A 344 21.38 5.47 5.72
CA LEU A 344 21.88 5.64 4.36
C LEU A 344 22.29 7.10 4.09
N ALA A 345 21.48 8.05 4.50
CA ALA A 345 21.77 9.47 4.38
C ALA A 345 23.06 9.85 5.18
N GLU A 346 23.21 9.36 6.39
CA GLU A 346 24.42 9.52 7.20
C GLU A 346 25.65 8.90 6.53
N LYS A 347 25.53 7.66 6.05
CA LYS A 347 26.60 6.94 5.33
C LYS A 347 27.12 7.73 4.14
N TYR A 348 26.22 8.39 3.41
CA TYR A 348 26.56 9.19 2.24
C TYR A 348 26.72 10.67 2.55
N LYS A 349 26.93 11.03 3.81
CA LYS A 349 27.36 12.35 4.30
C LYS A 349 26.33 13.47 4.02
N GLU A 350 25.04 13.15 4.12
CA GLU A 350 24.01 14.17 4.16
C GLU A 350 24.10 14.98 5.47
N LYS A 351 23.54 16.19 5.43
CA LYS A 351 23.54 17.06 6.61
C LYS A 351 22.68 16.46 7.73
N PRO A 352 23.06 16.65 9.01
CA PRO A 352 22.33 16.09 10.15
C PRO A 352 20.84 16.45 10.17
N GLU A 353 20.48 17.66 9.73
CA GLU A 353 19.09 18.09 9.68
C GLU A 353 18.26 17.28 8.62
N ILE A 354 18.93 16.91 7.51
CA ILE A 354 18.31 16.07 6.48
C ILE A 354 18.14 14.64 6.99
N CYS A 355 19.20 14.09 7.62
CA CYS A 355 19.17 12.75 8.21
C CYS A 355 18.07 12.62 9.27
N ASN A 356 17.95 13.64 10.15
CA ASN A 356 16.89 13.68 11.17
C ASN A 356 15.49 13.72 10.55
N ALA A 357 15.29 14.55 9.52
CA ALA A 357 14.00 14.64 8.82
C ALA A 357 13.61 13.35 8.07
N ILE A 358 14.59 12.53 7.65
CA ILE A 358 14.35 11.22 7.03
C ILE A 358 13.97 10.19 8.10
N GLY A 359 14.55 10.28 9.29
CA GLY A 359 14.36 9.34 10.39
C GLY A 359 13.12 9.60 11.25
N ALA A 360 12.49 10.78 11.10
CA ALA A 360 11.32 11.19 11.86
C ALA A 360 10.03 10.61 11.28
#